data_a1eaae9d9788c2328fbfd75327fc4135
#
_entry.id   a1eaae9d9788c2328fbfd75327fc4135
#
_cell.length_a   1.000
_cell.length_b   1.000
_cell.length_c   1.000
_cell.angle_alpha   90.00
_cell.angle_beta   90.00
_cell.angle_gamma   90.00
#
_symmetry.space_group_name_H-M   'P 1'
#
loop_
_entity.id
_entity.type
_entity.pdbx_description
1 polymer ?
#
loop_
_entity_poly.entity_id
_entity_poly.type
_entity_poly.pdbx_seq_one_letter_code
_entity_poly.pdbx_strand_id
1 'polypeptide(L)'
;MTLRIPRRQYADLFGPTVGDRVRLADTELLIEVERDFTVYGDEGKFGGGKVIRDGMGQSARATAAEGVLDLVITNALILDHWGIVKADIAVRAGRIVGVGKAGNPDIMAGVMPGLVIGASTEVIAGEGRIVTAGGIDTHIHFICPQLVDEALAAGLTTLIGGGTGPATGT
;
A
#
# COMPACT_ATOMS: atom_id res chain seq x y z
N MET A 1 5.78 30.24 4.82
CA MET A 1 7.21 29.93 4.53
C MET A 1 7.21 28.68 3.64
N THR A 2 7.84 28.73 2.45
CA THR A 2 7.85 27.59 1.51
C THR A 2 9.17 26.85 1.66
N LEU A 3 9.15 25.57 2.04
CA LEU A 3 10.31 24.72 2.04
C LEU A 3 10.55 24.19 0.62
N ARG A 4 11.78 24.26 0.15
CA ARG A 4 12.20 23.65 -1.11
C ARG A 4 13.17 22.52 -0.81
N ILE A 5 12.84 21.32 -1.29
CA ILE A 5 13.71 20.15 -1.18
C ILE A 5 14.01 19.61 -2.58
N PRO A 6 15.20 19.05 -2.82
CA PRO A 6 15.51 18.38 -4.08
C PRO A 6 14.57 17.21 -4.34
N ARG A 7 14.17 17.01 -5.60
CA ARG A 7 13.24 15.94 -6.01
C ARG A 7 13.71 14.55 -5.55
N ARG A 8 15.01 14.28 -5.68
CA ARG A 8 15.59 13.02 -5.21
C ARG A 8 15.40 12.83 -3.71
N GLN A 9 15.65 13.87 -2.91
CA GLN A 9 15.47 13.80 -1.47
C GLN A 9 13.99 13.61 -1.10
N TYR A 10 13.08 14.21 -1.84
CA TYR A 10 11.64 13.99 -1.66
C TYR A 10 11.28 12.51 -1.94
N ALA A 11 11.77 11.96 -3.05
CA ALA A 11 11.52 10.56 -3.41
C ALA A 11 12.11 9.58 -2.39
N ASP A 12 13.28 9.88 -1.83
CA ASP A 12 13.90 9.07 -0.78
C ASP A 12 13.09 9.09 0.54
N LEU A 13 12.37 10.18 0.81
CA LEU A 13 11.57 10.34 2.02
C LEU A 13 10.15 9.77 1.88
N PHE A 14 9.49 10.06 0.77
CA PHE A 14 8.05 9.85 0.58
C PHE A 14 7.70 9.01 -0.65
N GLY A 15 8.69 8.46 -1.33
CA GLY A 15 8.50 7.75 -2.58
C GLY A 15 8.48 8.68 -3.80
N PRO A 16 8.51 8.09 -5.02
CA PRO A 16 8.48 8.84 -6.27
C PRO A 16 7.18 9.63 -6.41
N THR A 17 7.21 10.71 -7.20
CA THR A 17 6.04 11.54 -7.47
C THR A 17 5.84 11.71 -8.98
N VAL A 18 4.79 12.40 -9.39
CA VAL A 18 4.38 12.54 -10.80
C VAL A 18 5.54 12.86 -11.72
N GLY A 19 5.69 12.07 -12.79
CA GLY A 19 6.76 12.17 -13.78
C GLY A 19 8.09 11.54 -13.36
N ASP A 20 8.22 11.01 -12.15
CA ASP A 20 9.37 10.19 -11.78
C ASP A 20 9.27 8.83 -12.46
N ARG A 21 10.43 8.32 -12.89
CA ARG A 21 10.55 7.01 -13.51
C ARG A 21 11.21 6.03 -12.55
N VAL A 22 10.59 4.89 -12.38
CA VAL A 22 11.05 3.84 -11.49
C VAL A 22 11.23 2.56 -12.29
N ARG A 23 12.33 1.85 -12.06
CA ARG A 23 12.55 0.53 -12.67
C ARG A 23 11.55 -0.47 -12.06
N LEU A 24 10.88 -1.21 -12.91
CA LEU A 24 9.96 -2.27 -12.47
C LEU A 24 10.75 -3.52 -12.10
N ALA A 25 10.99 -3.68 -10.80
CA ALA A 25 11.75 -4.79 -10.23
C ALA A 25 13.10 -5.01 -10.96
N ASP A 26 13.43 -6.25 -11.29
CA ASP A 26 14.67 -6.65 -11.96
C ASP A 26 14.51 -6.72 -13.48
N THR A 27 13.69 -5.85 -14.04
CA THR A 27 13.46 -5.75 -15.48
C THR A 27 14.12 -4.50 -16.06
N GLU A 28 14.13 -4.36 -17.39
CA GLU A 28 14.52 -3.13 -18.09
C GLU A 28 13.37 -2.13 -18.27
N LEU A 29 12.18 -2.47 -17.79
CA LEU A 29 11.01 -1.62 -17.88
C LEU A 29 11.09 -0.47 -16.88
N LEU A 30 10.78 0.72 -17.36
CA LEU A 30 10.62 1.91 -16.54
C LEU A 30 9.14 2.29 -16.51
N ILE A 31 8.58 2.38 -15.32
CA ILE A 31 7.24 2.90 -15.10
C ILE A 31 7.33 4.37 -14.70
N GLU A 32 6.41 5.20 -15.18
CA GLU A 32 6.34 6.61 -14.85
C GLU A 32 5.11 6.88 -13.99
N VAL A 33 5.29 7.60 -12.89
CA VAL A 33 4.19 7.95 -11.98
C VAL A 33 3.27 8.95 -12.66
N GLU A 34 2.02 8.56 -12.90
CA GLU A 34 1.02 9.37 -13.58
C GLU A 34 0.26 10.29 -12.64
N ARG A 35 0.01 9.84 -11.41
CA ARG A 35 -0.74 10.58 -10.39
C ARG A 35 -0.14 10.36 -9.01
N ASP A 36 -0.29 11.36 -8.15
CA ASP A 36 0.10 11.33 -6.76
C ASP A 36 -1.06 11.89 -5.91
N PHE A 37 -1.58 11.09 -5.00
CA PHE A 37 -2.67 11.47 -4.11
C PHE A 37 -2.18 12.19 -2.85
N THR A 38 -0.87 12.31 -2.68
CA THR A 38 -0.28 13.07 -1.57
C THR A 38 -0.54 14.56 -1.73
N VAL A 39 -0.74 15.25 -0.62
CA VAL A 39 -0.71 16.71 -0.57
C VAL A 39 0.67 17.13 -0.09
N TYR A 40 1.44 17.81 -0.94
CA TYR A 40 2.81 18.19 -0.62
C TYR A 40 2.90 19.09 0.61
N GLY A 41 3.73 18.71 1.56
CA GLY A 41 3.86 19.35 2.86
C GLY A 41 2.96 18.75 3.93
N ASP A 42 2.14 17.77 3.56
CA ASP A 42 1.19 17.12 4.44
C ASP A 42 1.23 15.58 4.25
N GLU A 43 2.42 15.08 3.97
CA GLU A 43 2.69 13.67 3.74
C GLU A 43 2.52 12.87 5.03
N GLY A 44 1.76 11.78 4.95
CA GLY A 44 1.68 10.78 6.01
C GLY A 44 2.89 9.85 5.98
N LYS A 45 3.65 9.77 7.07
CA LYS A 45 4.77 8.83 7.20
C LYS A 45 4.82 8.23 8.59
N PHE A 46 4.94 6.90 8.65
CA PHE A 46 5.05 6.15 9.89
C PHE A 46 6.51 6.02 10.36
N GLY A 47 6.71 5.93 11.67
CA GLY A 47 8.00 5.70 12.32
C GLY A 47 8.30 6.70 13.43
N GLY A 48 9.35 6.43 14.21
CA GLY A 48 9.76 7.28 15.34
C GLY A 48 10.00 8.73 14.91
N GLY A 49 9.29 9.66 15.55
CA GLY A 49 9.37 11.08 15.21
C GLY A 49 8.71 11.49 13.88
N LYS A 50 7.96 10.59 13.23
CA LYS A 50 7.25 10.85 11.98
C LYS A 50 5.82 11.37 12.23
N VAL A 51 5.13 11.74 11.14
CA VAL A 51 3.82 12.39 11.19
C VAL A 51 2.70 11.47 11.68
N ILE A 52 2.73 10.19 11.34
CA ILE A 52 1.66 9.26 11.75
C ILE A 52 1.91 8.80 13.18
N ARG A 53 1.35 9.54 14.10
CA ARG A 53 1.28 9.29 15.53
C ARG A 53 0.10 10.06 16.12
N ASP A 54 -0.25 9.77 17.37
CA ASP A 54 -1.40 10.33 18.07
C ASP A 54 -1.46 11.87 18.00
N GLY A 55 -2.62 12.39 17.65
CA GLY A 55 -2.88 13.84 17.52
C GLY A 55 -2.18 14.51 16.31
N MET A 56 -1.49 13.75 15.47
CA MET A 56 -0.89 14.19 14.22
C MET A 56 -1.58 13.49 13.03
N GLY A 57 -0.87 12.75 12.21
CA GLY A 57 -1.47 11.98 11.12
C GLY A 57 -2.40 10.85 11.56
N GLN A 58 -2.37 10.49 12.83
CA GLN A 58 -3.33 9.60 13.48
C GLN A 58 -4.34 10.42 14.26
N SER A 59 -5.63 10.19 14.05
CA SER A 59 -6.69 10.83 14.81
C SER A 59 -6.69 10.34 16.26
N ALA A 60 -6.69 11.27 17.20
CA ALA A 60 -6.79 10.98 18.63
C ALA A 60 -8.25 10.71 19.09
N ARG A 61 -9.24 10.98 18.24
CA ARG A 61 -10.67 10.90 18.57
C ARG A 61 -11.38 9.72 17.90
N ALA A 62 -10.99 9.42 16.67
CA ALA A 62 -11.66 8.39 15.88
C ALA A 62 -11.34 6.99 16.40
N THR A 63 -12.37 6.18 16.56
CA THR A 63 -12.32 4.83 17.10
C THR A 63 -12.67 3.77 16.06
N ALA A 64 -12.41 2.51 16.37
CA ALA A 64 -12.83 1.39 15.54
C ALA A 64 -14.34 1.35 15.31
N ALA A 65 -15.14 1.73 16.32
CA ALA A 65 -16.61 1.81 16.21
C ALA A 65 -17.06 2.90 15.22
N GLU A 66 -16.25 3.93 15.00
CA GLU A 66 -16.50 4.99 14.04
C GLU A 66 -15.92 4.68 12.65
N GLY A 67 -15.37 3.48 12.50
CA GLY A 67 -14.93 2.98 11.19
C GLY A 67 -13.56 3.46 10.75
N VAL A 68 -12.60 3.66 11.68
CA VAL A 68 -11.19 3.84 11.31
C VAL A 68 -10.66 2.59 10.58
N LEU A 69 -9.55 2.76 9.88
CA LEU A 69 -8.91 1.67 9.17
C LEU A 69 -8.32 0.64 10.13
N ASP A 70 -8.35 -0.62 9.74
CA ASP A 70 -7.61 -1.68 10.44
C ASP A 70 -6.13 -1.65 10.06
N LEU A 71 -5.86 -1.40 8.77
CA LEU A 71 -4.52 -1.33 8.21
C LEU A 71 -4.44 -0.25 7.13
N VAL A 72 -3.31 0.43 7.06
CA VAL A 72 -2.96 1.30 5.95
C VAL A 72 -1.53 1.03 5.47
N ILE A 73 -1.34 0.98 4.16
CA ILE A 73 -0.01 0.98 3.53
C ILE A 73 0.18 2.38 2.97
N THR A 74 1.16 3.13 3.51
CA THR A 74 1.36 4.54 3.17
C THR A 74 2.31 4.74 2.00
N ASN A 75 2.03 5.75 1.16
CA ASN A 75 2.91 6.20 0.07
C ASN A 75 3.37 5.08 -0.88
N ALA A 76 2.51 4.11 -1.15
CA ALA A 76 2.81 3.00 -2.05
C ALA A 76 2.80 3.46 -3.51
N LEU A 77 3.77 2.99 -4.31
CA LEU A 77 3.70 3.11 -5.76
C LEU A 77 2.87 1.94 -6.29
N ILE A 78 1.66 2.24 -6.72
CA ILE A 78 0.68 1.25 -7.16
C ILE A 78 0.73 1.15 -8.68
N LEU A 79 0.96 -0.07 -9.18
CA LEU A 79 0.88 -0.42 -10.58
C LEU A 79 -0.37 -1.28 -10.79
N ASP A 80 -1.37 -0.72 -11.46
CA ASP A 80 -2.63 -1.39 -11.72
C ASP A 80 -3.13 -1.06 -13.14
N HIS A 81 -4.18 -1.76 -13.60
CA HIS A 81 -4.78 -1.57 -14.93
C HIS A 81 -5.31 -0.14 -15.18
N TRP A 82 -5.63 0.60 -14.13
CA TRP A 82 -6.16 1.96 -14.21
C TRP A 82 -5.10 3.06 -14.05
N GLY A 83 -3.84 2.69 -13.89
CA GLY A 83 -2.72 3.63 -13.88
C GLY A 83 -1.59 3.26 -12.93
N ILE A 84 -0.57 4.12 -12.96
CA ILE A 84 0.62 4.05 -12.11
C ILE A 84 0.55 5.25 -11.16
N VAL A 85 0.25 4.99 -9.90
CA VAL A 85 -0.07 6.07 -8.96
C VAL A 85 0.62 5.90 -7.62
N LYS A 86 0.97 7.00 -6.97
CA LYS A 86 1.33 7.00 -5.56
C LYS A 86 0.10 7.30 -4.71
N ALA A 87 -0.20 6.42 -3.76
CA ALA A 87 -1.32 6.55 -2.85
C ALA A 87 -1.12 5.70 -1.60
N ASP A 88 -1.98 5.94 -0.61
CA ASP A 88 -2.16 5.02 0.51
C ASP A 88 -3.20 3.97 0.13
N ILE A 89 -3.00 2.73 0.61
CA ILE A 89 -3.96 1.62 0.46
C ILE A 89 -4.60 1.38 1.81
N ALA A 90 -5.89 1.55 1.87
CA ALA A 90 -6.68 1.46 3.09
C ALA A 90 -7.43 0.13 3.18
N VAL A 91 -7.29 -0.57 4.30
CA VAL A 91 -7.93 -1.87 4.54
C VAL A 91 -8.80 -1.80 5.79
N ARG A 92 -10.00 -2.39 5.69
CA ARG A 92 -10.93 -2.58 6.81
C ARG A 92 -11.72 -3.87 6.60
N ALA A 93 -11.88 -4.64 7.68
CA ALA A 93 -12.55 -5.94 7.67
C ALA A 93 -12.01 -6.88 6.59
N GLY A 94 -10.68 -6.91 6.41
CA GLY A 94 -9.99 -7.77 5.44
C GLY A 94 -10.19 -7.36 3.97
N ARG A 95 -10.69 -6.15 3.70
CA ARG A 95 -10.94 -5.67 2.34
C ARG A 95 -10.28 -4.31 2.10
N ILE A 96 -9.78 -4.09 0.89
CA ILE A 96 -9.38 -2.75 0.46
C ILE A 96 -10.65 -1.91 0.35
N VAL A 97 -10.73 -0.85 1.16
CA VAL A 97 -11.87 0.08 1.21
C VAL A 97 -11.59 1.38 0.48
N GLY A 98 -10.36 1.63 0.11
CA GLY A 98 -9.99 2.79 -0.68
C GLY A 98 -8.51 2.85 -1.03
N VAL A 99 -8.22 3.60 -2.08
CA VAL A 99 -6.89 3.96 -2.53
C VAL A 99 -6.87 5.47 -2.69
N GLY A 100 -6.01 6.15 -1.94
CA GLY A 100 -5.96 7.62 -1.93
C GLY A 100 -5.15 8.12 -0.75
N LYS A 101 -5.43 9.32 -0.26
CA LYS A 101 -4.76 9.84 0.94
C LYS A 101 -5.51 9.42 2.19
N ALA A 102 -4.83 8.66 3.06
CA ALA A 102 -5.29 8.34 4.41
C ALA A 102 -4.64 9.30 5.44
N GLY A 103 -5.25 9.42 6.62
CA GLY A 103 -4.68 10.23 7.68
C GLY A 103 -5.70 10.72 8.70
N ASN A 104 -5.38 11.85 9.32
CA ASN A 104 -6.23 12.55 10.27
C ASN A 104 -6.91 13.76 9.61
N PRO A 105 -8.20 13.69 9.29
CA PRO A 105 -8.90 14.78 8.61
C PRO A 105 -9.02 16.06 9.44
N ASP A 106 -8.77 15.99 10.75
CA ASP A 106 -8.83 17.18 11.62
C ASP A 106 -7.67 18.16 11.35
N ILE A 107 -6.54 17.66 10.86
CA ILE A 107 -5.31 18.46 10.69
C ILE A 107 -4.61 18.28 9.35
N MET A 108 -4.99 17.27 8.56
CA MET A 108 -4.36 16.98 7.26
C MET A 108 -5.31 17.31 6.12
N ALA A 109 -4.81 18.05 5.14
CA ALA A 109 -5.57 18.33 3.93
C ALA A 109 -5.68 17.10 3.03
N GLY A 110 -6.79 17.00 2.28
CA GLY A 110 -6.97 15.99 1.24
C GLY A 110 -7.17 14.56 1.72
N VAL A 111 -7.36 14.31 3.01
CA VAL A 111 -7.73 12.98 3.51
C VAL A 111 -9.07 12.59 2.90
N MET A 112 -9.08 11.44 2.23
CA MET A 112 -10.30 10.94 1.58
C MET A 112 -11.33 10.49 2.63
N PRO A 113 -12.63 10.75 2.39
CA PRO A 113 -13.69 10.29 3.28
C PRO A 113 -13.60 8.78 3.59
N GLY A 114 -13.58 8.44 4.86
CA GLY A 114 -13.49 7.04 5.31
C GLY A 114 -12.08 6.46 5.38
N LEU A 115 -11.04 7.21 4.97
CA LEU A 115 -9.65 6.75 5.09
C LEU A 115 -8.96 7.35 6.32
N VAL A 116 -9.61 7.22 7.47
CA VAL A 116 -9.13 7.77 8.74
C VAL A 116 -8.19 6.80 9.45
N ILE A 117 -7.00 7.27 9.78
CA ILE A 117 -6.04 6.54 10.61
C ILE A 117 -6.36 6.84 12.08
N GLY A 118 -6.66 5.80 12.85
CA GLY A 118 -6.92 5.88 14.29
C GLY A 118 -5.86 5.14 15.10
N ALA A 119 -6.04 5.12 16.42
CA ALA A 119 -5.11 4.47 17.34
C ALA A 119 -4.99 2.94 17.15
N SER A 120 -6.04 2.30 16.62
CA SER A 120 -6.07 0.87 16.33
C SER A 120 -5.59 0.51 14.92
N THR A 121 -5.25 1.50 14.09
CA THR A 121 -4.81 1.25 12.70
C THR A 121 -3.37 0.77 12.68
N GLU A 122 -3.14 -0.39 12.08
CA GLU A 122 -1.79 -0.83 11.74
C GLU A 122 -1.28 -0.02 10.54
N VAL A 123 0.00 0.38 10.56
CA VAL A 123 0.59 1.17 9.49
C VAL A 123 1.82 0.48 8.92
N ILE A 124 1.80 0.24 7.62
CA ILE A 124 2.92 -0.30 6.86
C ILE A 124 3.48 0.80 5.96
N ALA A 125 4.78 1.05 6.05
CA ALA A 125 5.48 1.99 5.17
C ALA A 125 5.62 1.39 3.76
N GLY A 126 4.98 2.04 2.79
CA GLY A 126 5.01 1.65 1.38
C GLY A 126 6.04 2.42 0.55
N GLU A 127 6.75 3.39 1.15
CA GLU A 127 7.76 4.17 0.47
C GLU A 127 8.86 3.29 -0.11
N GLY A 128 9.18 3.51 -1.38
CA GLY A 128 10.18 2.73 -2.11
C GLY A 128 9.72 1.32 -2.52
N ARG A 129 8.45 1.01 -2.37
CA ARG A 129 7.86 -0.27 -2.77
C ARG A 129 6.87 -0.10 -3.91
N ILE A 130 6.86 -1.08 -4.81
CA ILE A 130 5.84 -1.19 -5.86
C ILE A 130 4.81 -2.22 -5.37
N VAL A 131 3.54 -1.84 -5.42
CA VAL A 131 2.42 -2.70 -5.06
C VAL A 131 1.61 -3.02 -6.30
N THR A 132 1.37 -4.30 -6.53
CA THR A 132 0.53 -4.81 -7.61
C THR A 132 -0.57 -5.69 -7.04
N ALA A 133 -1.59 -6.00 -7.85
CA ALA A 133 -2.48 -7.11 -7.54
C ALA A 133 -1.67 -8.41 -7.43
N GLY A 134 -2.07 -9.28 -6.52
CA GLY A 134 -1.50 -10.62 -6.41
C GLY A 134 -1.82 -11.47 -7.63
N GLY A 135 -0.89 -12.34 -7.99
CA GLY A 135 -1.07 -13.29 -9.09
C GLY A 135 -2.14 -14.34 -8.78
N ILE A 136 -2.75 -14.87 -9.84
CA ILE A 136 -3.72 -15.96 -9.79
C ILE A 136 -3.14 -17.14 -10.56
N ASP A 137 -2.93 -18.26 -9.87
CA ASP A 137 -2.65 -19.52 -10.53
C ASP A 137 -3.98 -20.26 -10.76
N THR A 138 -4.33 -20.43 -12.01
CA THR A 138 -5.61 -21.04 -12.41
C THR A 138 -5.52 -22.55 -12.65
N HIS A 139 -4.37 -23.16 -12.44
CA HIS A 139 -4.16 -24.58 -12.63
C HIS A 139 -3.10 -25.14 -11.69
N ILE A 140 -3.46 -25.38 -10.45
CA ILE A 140 -2.56 -25.98 -9.47
C ILE A 140 -3.04 -27.37 -9.04
N HIS A 141 -2.10 -28.29 -8.83
CA HIS A 141 -2.30 -29.53 -8.11
C HIS A 141 -1.75 -29.38 -6.69
N PHE A 142 -2.63 -29.45 -5.69
CA PHE A 142 -2.24 -29.30 -4.27
C PHE A 142 -1.53 -30.55 -3.77
N ILE A 143 -0.27 -30.74 -4.12
CA ILE A 143 0.53 -31.93 -3.82
C ILE A 143 1.04 -31.89 -2.38
N CYS A 144 1.44 -30.74 -1.88
CA CYS A 144 1.98 -30.58 -0.52
C CYS A 144 1.72 -29.17 0.03
N PRO A 145 1.62 -29.01 1.37
CA PRO A 145 1.34 -27.72 2.01
C PRO A 145 2.37 -26.63 1.70
N GLN A 146 3.63 -26.98 1.47
CA GLN A 146 4.71 -26.06 1.16
C GLN A 146 4.46 -25.23 -0.10
N LEU A 147 3.63 -25.73 -1.02
CA LEU A 147 3.23 -24.97 -2.22
C LEU A 147 2.54 -23.65 -1.89
N VAL A 148 1.86 -23.55 -0.76
CA VAL A 148 1.19 -22.30 -0.34
C VAL A 148 2.21 -21.23 0.02
N ASP A 149 3.24 -21.60 0.78
CA ASP A 149 4.29 -20.68 1.17
C ASP A 149 5.12 -20.22 -0.04
N GLU A 150 5.46 -21.14 -0.93
CA GLU A 150 6.16 -20.83 -2.19
C GLU A 150 5.32 -19.94 -3.11
N ALA A 151 4.03 -20.20 -3.22
CA ALA A 151 3.12 -19.38 -4.00
C ALA A 151 3.06 -17.93 -3.46
N LEU A 152 2.89 -17.78 -2.14
CA LEU A 152 2.87 -16.47 -1.50
C LEU A 152 4.20 -15.73 -1.67
N ALA A 153 5.32 -16.42 -1.52
CA ALA A 153 6.65 -15.85 -1.74
C ALA A 153 6.87 -15.41 -3.19
N ALA A 154 6.22 -16.09 -4.15
CA ALA A 154 6.21 -15.72 -5.56
C ALA A 154 5.17 -14.65 -5.94
N GLY A 155 4.38 -14.15 -4.97
CA GLY A 155 3.35 -13.15 -5.20
C GLY A 155 2.02 -13.69 -5.72
N LEU A 156 1.80 -15.00 -5.66
CA LEU A 156 0.50 -15.62 -5.96
C LEU A 156 -0.39 -15.55 -4.71
N THR A 157 -1.56 -14.94 -4.84
CA THR A 157 -2.51 -14.77 -3.73
C THR A 157 -3.81 -15.55 -3.92
N THR A 158 -3.99 -16.14 -5.09
CA THR A 158 -5.16 -16.93 -5.42
C THR A 158 -4.72 -18.18 -6.19
N LEU A 159 -5.19 -19.31 -5.70
CA LEU A 159 -4.89 -20.61 -6.29
C LEU A 159 -6.22 -21.29 -6.65
N ILE A 160 -6.39 -21.65 -7.91
CA ILE A 160 -7.55 -22.39 -8.41
C ILE A 160 -7.07 -23.75 -8.90
N GLY A 161 -7.48 -24.78 -8.21
CA GLY A 161 -7.04 -26.12 -8.56
C GLY A 161 -7.78 -27.16 -7.77
N GLY A 162 -7.34 -28.35 -7.89
CA GLY A 162 -7.90 -29.50 -7.19
C GLY A 162 -7.23 -30.78 -7.69
N GLY A 163 -7.73 -31.89 -7.20
CA GLY A 163 -7.15 -33.18 -7.51
C GLY A 163 -5.74 -33.32 -6.96
N THR A 164 -5.32 -34.51 -6.92
CA THR A 164 -4.02 -34.87 -6.38
C THR A 164 -2.96 -35.00 -7.46
N GLY A 165 -3.34 -34.87 -8.73
CA GLY A 165 -2.45 -35.19 -9.83
C GLY A 165 -1.95 -36.64 -9.72
N PRO A 166 -0.70 -36.90 -10.09
CA PRO A 166 -0.11 -38.22 -9.97
C PRO A 166 0.32 -38.59 -8.54
N ALA A 167 0.18 -37.70 -7.57
CA ALA A 167 0.62 -37.98 -6.21
C ALA A 167 -0.37 -38.85 -5.44
N THR A 168 0.14 -39.88 -4.83
CA THR A 168 -0.62 -40.71 -3.88
C THR A 168 -0.49 -40.07 -2.49
N GLY A 169 -1.61 -39.84 -1.82
CA GLY A 169 -1.62 -39.43 -0.42
C GLY A 169 -1.74 -37.91 -0.17
N THR A 170 -2.30 -37.18 -1.08
CA THR A 170 -2.76 -35.81 -0.86
C THR A 170 -4.23 -35.74 -0.52
#